data_98faf3bb3d093d9c714b579a0917e15d
#
_entry.id   98faf3bb3d093d9c714b579a0917e15d
#
_cell.length_a   1.000
_cell.length_b   1.000
_cell.length_c   1.000
_cell.angle_alpha   90.00
_cell.angle_beta   90.00
_cell.angle_gamma   90.00
#
_symmetry.space_group_name_H-M   'P 1'
#
loop_
_entity.id
_entity.type
_entity.pdbx_description
1 polymer ?
#
loop_
_entity_poly.entity_id
_entity_poly.type
_entity_poly.pdbx_seq_one_letter_code
_entity_poly.pdbx_strand_id
1 'polypeptide(L)'
;APRILESYGYDGTPGPISLEQWRYKAIAFDFVTGRNQDEKDFAALSKPPALVNPLLRYIVYRRCPEQAAAWVKDVAKWNFRRIIPAHLQAPFDCTPSQFLEAFGFLFNKKTSWEPEDEQLSFLRSLREIVGGPTF
;
A
#
# COMPACT_ATOMS: atom_id res chain seq x y z
N ALA A 1 17.20 7.20 -6.59
CA ALA A 1 16.25 6.39 -7.35
C ALA A 1 16.88 5.17 -8.06
N PRO A 2 18.04 5.25 -8.79
CA PRO A 2 18.62 4.08 -9.47
C PRO A 2 18.92 2.91 -8.53
N ARG A 3 19.50 3.16 -7.36
CA ARG A 3 19.90 2.12 -6.39
C ARG A 3 18.76 1.29 -5.82
N ILE A 4 17.55 1.83 -5.78
CA ILE A 4 16.37 1.08 -5.31
C ILE A 4 15.98 0.02 -6.34
N LEU A 5 15.96 0.38 -7.61
CA LEU A 5 15.60 -0.53 -8.70
C LEU A 5 16.65 -1.63 -8.92
N GLU A 6 17.93 -1.29 -8.82
CA GLU A 6 19.04 -2.26 -8.85
C GLU A 6 18.93 -3.29 -7.72
N SER A 7 18.43 -2.88 -6.57
CA SER A 7 18.25 -3.76 -5.43
C SER A 7 17.16 -4.83 -5.64
N TYR A 8 16.25 -4.61 -6.59
CA TYR A 8 15.22 -5.56 -7.01
C TYR A 8 15.61 -6.35 -8.27
N GLY A 9 16.90 -6.40 -8.60
CA GLY A 9 17.39 -7.14 -9.76
C GLY A 9 17.04 -6.51 -11.12
N TYR A 10 16.65 -5.23 -11.12
CA TYR A 10 16.42 -4.49 -12.37
C TYR A 10 17.74 -3.90 -12.84
N ASP A 11 18.26 -4.47 -13.91
CA ASP A 11 19.52 -4.04 -14.54
C ASP A 11 19.34 -2.91 -15.59
N GLY A 12 18.12 -2.39 -15.69
CA GLY A 12 17.79 -1.35 -16.68
C GLY A 12 17.45 -1.89 -18.07
N THR A 13 17.55 -3.19 -18.30
CA THR A 13 17.28 -3.78 -19.62
C THR A 13 15.77 -3.98 -19.83
N PRO A 14 15.15 -3.38 -20.87
CA PRO A 14 13.79 -3.70 -21.24
C PRO A 14 13.69 -5.14 -21.74
N GLY A 15 13.11 -6.02 -20.96
CA GLY A 15 12.86 -7.41 -21.35
C GLY A 15 11.43 -7.83 -21.06
N PRO A 16 10.92 -8.91 -21.64
CA PRO A 16 9.62 -9.43 -21.30
C PRO A 16 9.61 -9.85 -19.83
N ILE A 17 8.65 -9.32 -19.08
CA ILE A 17 8.45 -9.64 -17.67
C ILE A 17 7.96 -11.08 -17.59
N SER A 18 8.74 -11.98 -16.98
CA SER A 18 8.27 -13.33 -16.68
C SER A 18 7.09 -13.30 -15.71
N LEU A 19 6.23 -14.33 -15.77
CA LEU A 19 5.13 -14.48 -14.82
C LEU A 19 5.59 -14.50 -13.34
N GLU A 20 6.82 -14.91 -13.08
CA GLU A 20 7.41 -14.90 -11.74
C GLU A 20 7.86 -13.50 -11.33
N GLN A 21 8.37 -12.70 -12.25
CA GLN A 21 8.82 -11.33 -11.96
C GLN A 21 7.68 -10.33 -11.80
N TRP A 22 6.47 -10.58 -12.31
CA TRP A 22 5.37 -9.63 -12.17
C TRP A 22 4.95 -9.43 -10.70
N ARG A 23 4.99 -10.49 -9.88
CA ARG A 23 4.67 -10.40 -8.44
C ARG A 23 5.64 -9.48 -7.71
N TYR A 24 6.94 -9.65 -7.96
CA TYR A 24 7.97 -8.77 -7.42
C TYR A 24 7.76 -7.32 -7.84
N LYS A 25 7.44 -7.07 -9.10
CA LYS A 25 7.22 -5.72 -9.61
C LYS A 25 5.94 -5.10 -9.04
N ALA A 26 4.87 -5.87 -8.91
CA ALA A 26 3.64 -5.41 -8.26
C ALA A 26 3.89 -5.06 -6.79
N ILE A 27 4.61 -5.91 -6.05
CA ILE A 27 4.95 -5.66 -4.66
C ILE A 27 5.92 -4.48 -4.55
N ALA A 28 6.95 -4.40 -5.36
CA ALA A 28 7.91 -3.32 -5.33
C ALA A 28 7.28 -1.95 -5.68
N PHE A 29 6.25 -1.94 -6.51
CA PHE A 29 5.56 -0.73 -6.92
C PHE A 29 4.44 -0.32 -5.95
N ASP A 30 3.66 -1.27 -5.46
CA ASP A 30 2.50 -1.01 -4.62
C ASP A 30 2.78 -1.23 -3.13
N PHE A 31 3.75 -2.08 -2.81
CA PHE A 31 4.04 -2.51 -1.45
C PHE A 31 5.54 -2.55 -1.24
N VAL A 32 5.92 -2.00 -0.15
CA VAL A 32 7.29 -1.89 0.24
C VAL A 32 7.70 -3.12 1.02
N THR A 33 8.47 -3.99 0.39
CA THR A 33 8.94 -5.23 1.00
C THR A 33 10.46 -5.26 1.12
N GLY A 34 10.96 -5.88 2.17
CA GLY A 34 12.39 -6.24 2.27
C GLY A 34 12.72 -7.41 1.32
N ARG A 35 13.96 -7.47 0.86
CA ARG A 35 14.47 -8.30 -0.25
C ARG A 35 14.18 -9.81 -0.23
N ASN A 36 13.70 -10.40 0.87
CA ASN A 36 13.62 -11.86 1.04
C ASN A 36 12.28 -12.38 1.54
N GLN A 37 11.20 -11.58 1.50
CA GLN A 37 9.91 -11.97 2.08
C GLN A 37 8.71 -11.74 1.17
N ASP A 38 8.92 -11.58 -0.13
CA ASP A 38 7.89 -11.15 -1.09
C ASP A 38 6.63 -12.05 -1.10
N GLU A 39 6.80 -13.38 -0.99
CA GLU A 39 5.65 -14.28 -0.95
C GLU A 39 4.87 -14.16 0.37
N LYS A 40 5.57 -14.01 1.49
CA LYS A 40 4.96 -13.81 2.82
C LYS A 40 4.22 -12.48 2.86
N ASP A 41 4.84 -11.43 2.34
CA ASP A 41 4.27 -10.10 2.28
C ASP A 41 3.06 -10.04 1.35
N PHE A 42 3.15 -10.64 0.18
CA PHE A 42 2.02 -10.75 -0.74
C PHE A 42 0.85 -11.52 -0.11
N ALA A 43 1.13 -12.63 0.56
CA ALA A 43 0.12 -13.39 1.28
C ALA A 43 -0.51 -12.60 2.44
N ALA A 44 0.28 -11.79 3.16
CA ALA A 44 -0.22 -10.96 4.24
C ALA A 44 -1.12 -9.82 3.72
N LEU A 45 -0.73 -9.19 2.61
CA LEU A 45 -1.46 -8.09 1.99
C LEU A 45 -2.74 -8.54 1.26
N SER A 46 -2.82 -9.80 0.85
CA SER A 46 -4.01 -10.37 0.21
C SER A 46 -5.08 -10.89 1.18
N LYS A 47 -4.78 -10.96 2.48
CA LYS A 47 -5.73 -11.46 3.51
C LYS A 47 -6.84 -10.47 3.89
N PRO A 48 -6.58 -9.16 4.08
CA PRO A 48 -7.63 -8.24 4.47
C PRO A 48 -8.66 -8.08 3.35
N PRO A 49 -9.95 -7.94 3.69
CA PRO A 49 -10.99 -7.69 2.69
C PRO A 49 -10.79 -6.34 1.97
N ALA A 50 -10.16 -5.38 2.62
CA ALA A 50 -9.73 -4.12 2.04
C ALA A 50 -8.43 -3.66 2.69
N LEU A 51 -7.52 -3.15 1.87
CA LEU A 51 -6.21 -2.64 2.30
C LEU A 51 -5.93 -1.31 1.61
N VAL A 52 -5.46 -0.34 2.38
CA VAL A 52 -4.90 0.90 1.82
C VAL A 52 -3.43 0.65 1.49
N ASN A 53 -3.07 0.95 0.24
CA ASN A 53 -1.67 0.83 -0.20
C ASN A 53 -0.72 1.49 0.81
N PRO A 54 0.32 0.77 1.31
CA PRO A 54 1.22 1.29 2.33
C PRO A 54 1.93 2.59 1.94
N LEU A 55 2.34 2.76 0.68
CA LEU A 55 2.94 4.01 0.20
C LEU A 55 1.97 5.18 0.32
N LEU A 56 0.71 4.98 -0.09
CA LEU A 56 -0.33 6.01 0.06
C LEU A 56 -0.58 6.31 1.54
N ARG A 57 -0.69 5.28 2.38
CA ARG A 57 -0.92 5.42 3.82
C ARG A 57 0.18 6.23 4.51
N TYR A 58 1.44 5.86 4.31
CA TYR A 58 2.57 6.41 5.07
C TYR A 58 3.22 7.64 4.43
N ILE A 59 3.07 7.83 3.12
CA ILE A 59 3.71 8.94 2.41
C ILE A 59 2.69 10.00 2.00
N VAL A 60 1.54 9.60 1.43
CA VAL A 60 0.59 10.56 0.84
C VAL A 60 -0.41 11.06 1.87
N TYR A 61 -1.19 10.17 2.49
CA TYR A 61 -2.27 10.57 3.39
C TYR A 61 -1.79 11.27 4.67
N ARG A 62 -0.56 11.04 5.09
CA ARG A 62 0.03 11.74 6.23
C ARG A 62 0.41 13.20 5.95
N ARG A 63 0.43 13.62 4.70
CA ARG A 63 0.65 15.03 4.34
C ARG A 63 -0.62 15.88 4.51
N CYS A 64 -1.78 15.25 4.39
CA CYS A 64 -3.08 15.91 4.49
C CYS A 64 -4.10 15.02 5.23
N PRO A 65 -3.84 14.66 6.50
CA PRO A 65 -4.64 13.66 7.21
C PRO A 65 -6.09 14.11 7.43
N GLU A 66 -6.33 15.38 7.68
CA GLU A 66 -7.68 15.92 7.89
C GLU A 66 -8.51 15.85 6.61
N GLN A 67 -7.94 16.25 5.48
CA GLN A 67 -8.60 16.19 4.17
C GLN A 67 -8.86 14.74 3.77
N ALA A 68 -7.89 13.86 3.98
CA ALA A 68 -8.05 12.43 3.74
C ALA A 68 -9.16 11.83 4.61
N ALA A 69 -9.21 12.17 5.89
CA ALA A 69 -10.25 11.70 6.80
C ALA A 69 -11.65 12.22 6.42
N ALA A 70 -11.76 13.47 5.98
CA ALA A 70 -13.00 14.04 5.48
C ALA A 70 -13.48 13.31 4.23
N TRP A 71 -12.60 13.13 3.26
CA TRP A 71 -12.89 12.38 2.04
C TRP A 71 -13.34 10.93 2.34
N VAL A 72 -12.64 10.22 3.22
CA VAL A 72 -13.01 8.85 3.60
C VAL A 72 -14.41 8.79 4.21
N LYS A 73 -14.75 9.75 5.09
CA LYS A 73 -16.09 9.84 5.68
C LYS A 73 -17.16 10.11 4.61
N ASP A 74 -16.87 10.93 3.63
CA ASP A 74 -17.83 11.25 2.56
C ASP A 74 -18.05 10.05 1.63
N VAL A 75 -16.99 9.36 1.23
CA VAL A 75 -17.10 8.12 0.44
C VAL A 75 -17.87 7.04 1.21
N ALA A 76 -17.64 6.90 2.51
CA ALA A 76 -18.32 5.92 3.34
C ALA A 76 -19.83 6.15 3.50
N LYS A 77 -20.36 7.34 3.15
CA LYS A 77 -21.80 7.61 3.09
C LYS A 77 -22.46 6.97 1.86
N TRP A 78 -21.68 6.59 0.87
CA TRP A 78 -22.21 5.91 -0.32
C TRP A 78 -22.57 4.48 0.03
N ASN A 79 -23.73 4.02 -0.42
CA ASN A 79 -24.21 2.66 -0.16
C ASN A 79 -23.62 1.68 -1.20
N PHE A 80 -22.30 1.57 -1.26
CA PHE A 80 -21.63 0.65 -2.17
C PHE A 80 -21.45 -0.76 -1.55
N ARG A 81 -21.29 -1.75 -2.41
CA ARG A 81 -21.02 -3.16 -2.05
C ARG A 81 -19.75 -3.68 -2.69
N ARG A 82 -19.14 -2.90 -3.59
CA ARG A 82 -17.94 -3.27 -4.34
C ARG A 82 -17.04 -2.07 -4.54
N ILE A 83 -15.75 -2.37 -4.61
CA ILE A 83 -14.72 -1.42 -5.00
C ILE A 83 -14.04 -1.94 -6.26
N ILE A 84 -13.76 -1.02 -7.18
CA ILE A 84 -12.96 -1.29 -8.37
C ILE A 84 -11.64 -0.55 -8.17
N PRO A 85 -10.59 -1.21 -7.66
CA PRO A 85 -9.29 -0.59 -7.49
C PRO A 85 -8.57 -0.44 -8.83
N ALA A 86 -7.62 0.49 -8.90
CA ALA A 86 -6.79 0.68 -10.08
C ALA A 86 -5.79 -0.48 -10.29
N HIS A 87 -5.45 -1.21 -9.23
CA HIS A 87 -4.47 -2.29 -9.23
C HIS A 87 -4.99 -3.51 -8.47
N LEU A 88 -4.40 -4.67 -8.76
CA LEU A 88 -4.70 -5.97 -8.17
C LEU A 88 -6.09 -6.51 -8.56
N GLN A 89 -6.71 -7.32 -7.71
CA GLN A 89 -7.99 -7.95 -8.02
C GLN A 89 -9.12 -6.92 -8.05
N ALA A 90 -9.81 -6.86 -9.17
CA ALA A 90 -10.93 -5.94 -9.39
C ALA A 90 -12.07 -6.64 -10.15
N PRO A 91 -13.34 -6.44 -9.79
CA PRO A 91 -13.79 -5.81 -8.55
C PRO A 91 -13.64 -6.73 -7.33
N PHE A 92 -13.69 -6.17 -6.12
CA PHE A 92 -13.82 -6.97 -4.90
C PHE A 92 -14.97 -6.47 -4.02
N ASP A 93 -15.58 -7.37 -3.27
CA ASP A 93 -16.70 -7.03 -2.39
C ASP A 93 -16.18 -6.30 -1.16
N CYS A 94 -16.74 -5.11 -0.91
CA CYS A 94 -16.35 -4.26 0.20
C CYS A 94 -17.54 -3.38 0.61
N THR A 95 -17.85 -3.38 1.89
CA THR A 95 -18.87 -2.50 2.47
C THR A 95 -18.26 -1.18 2.94
N PRO A 96 -19.08 -0.11 3.11
CA PRO A 96 -18.61 1.14 3.70
C PRO A 96 -17.93 0.96 5.07
N SER A 97 -18.36 0.00 5.87
CA SER A 97 -17.74 -0.32 7.16
C SER A 97 -16.33 -0.90 7.00
N GLN A 98 -16.14 -1.85 6.10
CA GLN A 98 -14.83 -2.43 5.79
C GLN A 98 -13.89 -1.39 5.18
N PHE A 99 -14.42 -0.50 4.34
CA PHE A 99 -13.67 0.62 3.81
C PHE A 99 -13.17 1.56 4.93
N LEU A 100 -14.06 1.96 5.86
CA LEU A 100 -13.68 2.77 7.03
C LEU A 100 -12.64 2.06 7.92
N GLU A 101 -12.75 0.75 8.09
CA GLU A 101 -11.78 -0.04 8.85
C GLU A 101 -10.39 -0.01 8.19
N ALA A 102 -10.31 -0.17 6.86
CA ALA A 102 -9.06 -0.08 6.13
C ALA A 102 -8.36 1.29 6.31
N PHE A 103 -9.13 2.37 6.43
CA PHE A 103 -8.65 3.72 6.72
C PHE A 103 -8.59 4.06 8.22
N GLY A 104 -8.69 3.09 9.11
CA GLY A 104 -8.70 3.27 10.56
C GLY A 104 -7.55 4.12 11.10
N PHE A 105 -6.38 4.06 10.46
CA PHE A 105 -5.21 4.87 10.83
C PHE A 105 -5.43 6.39 10.77
N LEU A 106 -6.39 6.89 9.98
CA LEU A 106 -6.78 8.30 9.96
C LEU A 106 -7.64 8.70 11.17
N PHE A 107 -8.13 7.73 11.91
CA PHE A 107 -9.05 7.91 13.04
C PHE A 107 -8.48 7.36 14.35
N ASN A 108 -7.16 7.17 14.42
CA ASN A 108 -6.46 6.55 15.56
C ASN A 108 -7.00 5.15 15.95
N LYS A 109 -7.43 4.38 14.95
CA LYS A 109 -7.90 3.01 15.12
C LYS A 109 -6.91 2.02 14.51
N LYS A 110 -6.87 0.81 15.05
CA LYS A 110 -6.13 -0.29 14.43
C LYS A 110 -6.75 -0.61 13.06
N THR A 111 -5.91 -0.98 12.12
CA THR A 111 -6.30 -1.49 10.81
C THR A 111 -6.12 -3.01 10.76
N SER A 112 -6.73 -3.65 9.78
CA SER A 112 -6.61 -5.10 9.55
C SER A 112 -5.20 -5.56 9.20
N TRP A 113 -4.33 -4.63 8.82
CA TRP A 113 -2.93 -4.87 8.51
C TRP A 113 -2.06 -3.73 9.02
N GLU A 114 -0.92 -4.07 9.62
CA GLU A 114 0.13 -3.13 10.01
C GLU A 114 1.48 -3.64 9.48
N PRO A 115 2.36 -2.75 9.02
CA PRO A 115 3.68 -3.15 8.56
C PRO A 115 4.56 -3.63 9.70
N GLU A 116 5.44 -4.59 9.41
CA GLU A 116 6.51 -5.01 10.30
C GLU A 116 7.61 -3.94 10.39
N ASP A 117 8.50 -4.03 11.38
CA ASP A 117 9.54 -3.01 11.63
C ASP A 117 10.47 -2.77 10.43
N GLU A 118 10.80 -3.82 9.68
CA GLU A 118 11.63 -3.70 8.48
C GLU A 118 10.93 -2.88 7.39
N GLN A 119 9.65 -3.17 7.17
CA GLN A 119 8.80 -2.42 6.22
C GLN A 119 8.64 -0.96 6.65
N LEU A 120 8.44 -0.72 7.96
CA LEU A 120 8.40 0.64 8.50
C LEU A 120 9.70 1.39 8.30
N SER A 121 10.85 0.73 8.50
CA SER A 121 12.17 1.32 8.27
C SER A 121 12.35 1.76 6.83
N PHE A 122 11.96 0.92 5.89
CA PHE A 122 12.01 1.24 4.47
C PHE A 122 11.04 2.39 4.10
N LEU A 123 9.81 2.37 4.59
CA LEU A 123 8.84 3.46 4.39
C LEU A 123 9.35 4.80 4.94
N ARG A 124 10.08 4.79 6.06
CA ARG A 124 10.73 5.97 6.62
C ARG A 124 11.84 6.50 5.71
N SER A 125 12.70 5.61 5.20
CA SER A 125 13.76 6.03 4.28
C SER A 125 13.22 6.60 2.95
N LEU A 126 12.17 6.01 2.40
CA LEU A 126 11.49 6.56 1.22
C LEU A 126 10.92 7.95 1.49
N ARG A 127 10.33 8.13 2.66
CA ARG A 127 9.75 9.43 3.03
C ARG A 127 10.81 10.52 3.17
N GLU A 128 11.98 10.21 3.72
CA GLU A 128 13.10 11.15 3.76
C GLU A 128 13.49 11.63 2.36
N ILE A 129 13.49 10.72 1.38
CA ILE A 129 13.79 11.05 -0.02
C ILE A 129 12.73 11.99 -0.64
N VAL A 130 11.45 11.77 -0.33
CA VAL A 130 10.36 12.56 -0.94
C VAL A 130 9.92 13.77 -0.09
N GLY A 131 10.55 13.99 1.07
CA GLY A 131 10.27 15.12 1.96
C GLY A 131 8.85 15.08 2.52
N GLY A 132 8.60 14.35 3.60
CA GLY A 132 7.29 14.26 4.24
C GLY A 132 7.38 14.41 5.76
N PRO A 133 6.24 14.62 6.47
CA PRO A 133 6.21 14.71 7.93
C PRO A 133 6.64 13.39 8.58
N THR A 134 7.31 13.44 9.72
CA THR A 134 7.72 12.25 10.49
C THR A 134 6.53 11.48 11.06
N PHE A 135 6.63 10.17 11.15
CA PHE A 135 5.66 9.29 11.80
C PHE A 135 6.35 8.30 12.74
#